data_b5b556f1e0c63dd6191d57f8d93e275b
#
_entry.id   b5b556f1e0c63dd6191d57f8d93e275b
#
_cell.length_a   1.000
_cell.length_b   1.000
_cell.length_c   1.000
_cell.angle_alpha   90.00
_cell.angle_beta   90.00
_cell.angle_gamma   90.00
#
_symmetry.space_group_name_H-M   'P 1'
#
loop_
_entity.id
_entity.type
_entity.pdbx_description
1 polymer ?
#
loop_
_entity_poly.entity_id
_entity_poly.type
_entity_poly.pdbx_seq_one_letter_code
_entity_poly.pdbx_strand_id
1 'polypeptide(L)'
;LIRFFDVSDPIIMFDLRIRSEHRGKGVGVQALRWIVSYAFSEFPEAIRIEGHTRVDNVLMRALFAKSIFVLEAYHRKSWSQAGQLFDSVGYAVIREDWENNKITPIPWTIK
;
A
#
# COMPACT_ATOMS: atom_id res chain seq x y z
N LEU A 1 -12.99 -5.00 2.34
CA LEU A 1 -12.21 -6.05 3.02
C LEU A 1 -10.77 -5.62 3.18
N ILE A 2 -10.30 -5.67 4.41
CA ILE A 2 -8.90 -5.37 4.75
C ILE A 2 -8.32 -6.62 5.40
N ARG A 3 -7.16 -7.05 4.93
CA ARG A 3 -6.46 -8.18 5.51
C ARG A 3 -4.99 -7.82 5.70
N PHE A 4 -4.50 -8.04 6.93
CA PHE A 4 -3.07 -7.90 7.23
C PHE A 4 -2.41 -9.27 7.23
N PHE A 5 -1.15 -9.31 6.84
CA PHE A 5 -0.35 -10.52 6.90
C PHE A 5 1.11 -10.16 7.20
N ASP A 6 1.88 -11.18 7.60
CA ASP A 6 3.27 -11.02 8.05
C ASP A 6 3.38 -10.06 9.23
N VAL A 7 2.38 -10.06 10.11
CA VAL A 7 2.30 -9.08 11.21
C VAL A 7 3.38 -9.25 12.27
N SER A 8 4.04 -10.38 12.34
CA SER A 8 5.18 -10.60 13.24
C SER A 8 6.50 -10.06 12.68
N ASP A 9 6.50 -9.70 11.41
CA ASP A 9 7.63 -9.11 10.73
C ASP A 9 7.65 -7.60 11.00
N PRO A 10 8.82 -6.94 11.06
CA PRO A 10 8.84 -5.48 11.13
C PRO A 10 8.25 -4.81 9.88
N ILE A 11 8.05 -5.57 8.82
CA ILE A 11 7.40 -5.10 7.59
C ILE A 11 6.05 -5.80 7.47
N ILE A 12 4.99 -5.04 7.65
CA ILE A 12 3.62 -5.55 7.58
C ILE A 12 3.10 -5.39 6.16
N MET A 13 2.44 -6.40 5.64
CA MET A 13 1.78 -6.35 4.35
C MET A 13 0.27 -6.38 4.53
N PHE A 14 -0.46 -5.83 3.55
CA PHE A 14 -1.91 -5.83 3.60
C PHE A 14 -2.52 -6.00 2.22
N ASP A 15 -3.77 -6.47 2.20
CA ASP A 15 -4.66 -6.46 1.05
C ASP A 15 -5.86 -5.58 1.36
N LEU A 16 -6.33 -4.85 0.36
CA LEU A 16 -7.53 -4.03 0.46
C LEU A 16 -8.42 -4.27 -0.75
N ARG A 17 -9.69 -4.55 -0.51
CA ARG A 17 -10.70 -4.67 -1.55
C ARG A 17 -11.90 -3.81 -1.19
N ILE A 18 -12.35 -3.02 -2.15
CA ILE A 18 -13.48 -2.11 -1.97
C ILE A 18 -14.60 -2.56 -2.92
N ARG A 19 -15.78 -2.82 -2.36
CA ARG A 19 -16.95 -3.15 -3.17
C ARG A 19 -17.30 -2.00 -4.09
N SER A 20 -17.83 -2.32 -5.28
CA SER A 20 -18.15 -1.31 -6.30
C SER A 20 -19.13 -0.26 -5.79
N GLU A 21 -20.09 -0.64 -4.92
CA GLU A 21 -21.08 0.30 -4.38
C GLU A 21 -20.47 1.36 -3.45
N HIS A 22 -19.24 1.14 -2.98
CA HIS A 22 -18.55 2.09 -2.10
C HIS A 22 -17.49 2.91 -2.82
N ARG A 23 -17.27 2.65 -4.11
CA ARG A 23 -16.27 3.38 -4.89
C ARG A 23 -16.73 4.81 -5.14
N GLY A 24 -15.78 5.74 -5.19
CA GLY A 24 -16.07 7.14 -5.46
C GLY A 24 -16.58 7.93 -4.27
N LYS A 25 -16.65 7.34 -3.08
CA LYS A 25 -17.18 7.99 -1.87
C LYS A 25 -16.10 8.34 -0.84
N GLY A 26 -14.83 8.33 -1.24
CA GLY A 26 -13.72 8.58 -0.33
C GLY A 26 -13.38 7.41 0.58
N VAL A 27 -14.06 6.28 0.45
CA VAL A 27 -13.88 5.10 1.31
C VAL A 27 -12.47 4.54 1.17
N GLY A 28 -11.95 4.52 -0.07
CA GLY A 28 -10.62 3.96 -0.32
C GLY A 28 -9.50 4.73 0.37
N VAL A 29 -9.53 6.05 0.28
CA VAL A 29 -8.52 6.91 0.94
C VAL A 29 -8.63 6.79 2.45
N GLN A 30 -9.86 6.77 2.99
CA GLN A 30 -10.10 6.58 4.41
C GLN A 30 -9.61 5.21 4.89
N ALA A 31 -9.84 4.17 4.09
CA ALA A 31 -9.39 2.81 4.41
C ALA A 31 -7.87 2.75 4.47
N LEU A 32 -7.17 3.35 3.50
CA LEU A 32 -5.71 3.39 3.50
C LEU A 32 -5.18 4.14 4.73
N ARG A 33 -5.79 5.25 5.09
CA ARG A 33 -5.43 6.01 6.27
C ARG A 33 -5.62 5.19 7.55
N TRP A 34 -6.75 4.49 7.64
CA TRP A 34 -7.04 3.63 8.78
C TRP A 34 -6.04 2.48 8.90
N ILE A 35 -5.70 1.85 7.76
CA ILE A 35 -4.73 0.74 7.72
C ILE A 35 -3.40 1.16 8.34
N VAL A 36 -2.90 2.33 7.94
CA VAL A 36 -1.61 2.83 8.43
C VAL A 36 -1.67 3.09 9.94
N SER A 37 -2.70 3.81 10.39
CA SER A 37 -2.86 4.15 11.79
C SER A 37 -3.04 2.90 12.66
N TYR A 38 -3.90 1.98 12.23
CA TYR A 38 -4.15 0.74 12.95
C TYR A 38 -2.88 -0.10 13.07
N ALA A 39 -2.19 -0.32 11.95
CA ALA A 39 -1.03 -1.19 11.94
C ALA A 39 0.11 -0.64 12.78
N PHE A 40 0.42 0.65 12.66
CA PHE A 40 1.50 1.24 13.44
C PHE A 40 1.14 1.37 14.94
N SER A 41 -0.15 1.54 15.26
CA SER A 41 -0.59 1.60 16.66
C SER A 41 -0.63 0.22 17.30
N GLU A 42 -1.09 -0.78 16.57
CA GLU A 42 -1.29 -2.13 17.09
C GLU A 42 0.00 -2.95 17.11
N PHE A 43 0.93 -2.67 16.20
CA PHE A 43 2.18 -3.41 16.06
C PHE A 43 3.37 -2.44 16.24
N PRO A 44 3.76 -2.17 17.50
CA PRO A 44 4.78 -1.14 17.76
C PRO A 44 6.17 -1.44 17.18
N GLU A 45 6.45 -2.72 16.87
CA GLU A 45 7.71 -3.11 16.25
C GLU A 45 7.72 -2.92 14.73
N ALA A 46 6.57 -2.63 14.13
CA ALA A 46 6.48 -2.43 12.69
C ALA A 46 7.17 -1.14 12.27
N ILE A 47 8.04 -1.23 11.27
CA ILE A 47 8.78 -0.07 10.72
C ILE A 47 8.25 0.37 9.37
N ARG A 48 7.53 -0.51 8.65
CA ARG A 48 6.95 -0.15 7.36
C ARG A 48 5.73 -1.01 7.05
N ILE A 49 4.84 -0.46 6.23
CA ILE A 49 3.61 -1.12 5.78
C ILE A 49 3.62 -1.09 4.26
N GLU A 50 3.43 -2.25 3.64
CA GLU A 50 3.45 -2.39 2.18
C GLU A 50 2.11 -2.86 1.64
N GLY A 51 1.73 -2.31 0.48
CA GLY A 51 0.62 -2.80 -0.31
C GLY A 51 0.99 -2.85 -1.78
N HIS A 52 0.45 -3.83 -2.49
CA HIS A 52 0.75 -4.04 -3.91
C HIS A 52 -0.55 -4.09 -4.69
N THR A 53 -0.48 -3.74 -5.98
CA THR A 53 -1.62 -3.88 -6.89
C THR A 53 -1.12 -4.13 -8.31
N ARG A 54 -1.99 -4.69 -9.15
CA ARG A 54 -1.67 -4.84 -10.57
C ARG A 54 -1.44 -3.45 -11.18
N VAL A 55 -0.50 -3.38 -12.11
CA VAL A 55 -0.13 -2.12 -12.74
C VAL A 55 -1.32 -1.46 -13.45
N ASP A 56 -2.26 -2.26 -13.95
CA ASP A 56 -3.44 -1.77 -14.66
C ASP A 56 -4.65 -1.48 -13.76
N ASN A 57 -4.50 -1.65 -12.44
CA ASN A 57 -5.54 -1.27 -11.49
C ASN A 57 -5.47 0.24 -11.24
N VAL A 58 -6.05 1.00 -12.16
CA VAL A 58 -5.98 2.47 -12.14
C VAL A 58 -6.60 3.03 -10.87
N LEU A 59 -7.71 2.44 -10.40
CA LEU A 59 -8.39 2.90 -9.20
C LEU A 59 -7.49 2.81 -7.97
N MET A 60 -6.90 1.64 -7.71
CA MET A 60 -6.04 1.47 -6.53
C MET A 60 -4.80 2.33 -6.62
N ARG A 61 -4.21 2.45 -7.80
CA ARG A 61 -3.04 3.32 -7.98
C ARG A 61 -3.37 4.77 -7.68
N ALA A 62 -4.55 5.24 -8.09
CA ALA A 62 -5.02 6.59 -7.79
C ALA A 62 -5.23 6.80 -6.29
N LEU A 63 -5.78 5.80 -5.60
CA LEU A 63 -6.00 5.87 -4.16
C LEU A 63 -4.67 5.94 -3.41
N PHE A 64 -3.70 5.12 -3.77
CA PHE A 64 -2.37 5.17 -3.18
C PHE A 64 -1.73 6.55 -3.39
N ALA A 65 -1.84 7.09 -4.61
CA ALA A 65 -1.25 8.39 -4.94
C ALA A 65 -1.85 9.55 -4.13
N LYS A 66 -3.09 9.42 -3.67
CA LYS A 66 -3.78 10.42 -2.85
C LYS A 66 -3.54 10.25 -1.36
N SER A 67 -2.77 9.26 -0.97
CA SER A 67 -2.52 8.93 0.43
C SER A 67 -1.07 9.20 0.78
N ILE A 68 -0.68 8.84 2.01
CA ILE A 68 0.71 8.94 2.47
C ILE A 68 1.61 7.85 1.86
N PHE A 69 1.03 6.88 1.16
CA PHE A 69 1.80 5.82 0.53
C PHE A 69 2.69 6.35 -0.60
N VAL A 70 3.88 5.79 -0.71
CA VAL A 70 4.89 6.16 -1.71
C VAL A 70 5.08 5.00 -2.67
N LEU A 71 5.07 5.28 -3.98
CA LEU A 71 5.39 4.28 -5.00
C LEU A 71 6.87 3.93 -4.91
N GLU A 72 7.18 2.67 -4.60
CA GLU A 72 8.56 2.25 -4.37
C GLU A 72 9.03 1.15 -5.30
N ALA A 73 8.13 0.45 -5.97
CA ALA A 73 8.54 -0.72 -6.74
C ALA A 73 7.67 -0.94 -7.96
N TYR A 74 8.32 -1.42 -9.02
CA TYR A 74 7.65 -1.95 -10.21
C TYR A 74 8.21 -3.37 -10.42
N HIS A 75 7.31 -4.36 -10.41
CA HIS A 75 7.69 -5.77 -10.56
C HIS A 75 7.13 -6.33 -11.85
N ARG A 76 8.00 -6.84 -12.69
CA ARG A 76 7.58 -7.43 -13.97
C ARG A 76 7.07 -8.85 -13.76
N LYS A 77 5.89 -9.16 -14.32
CA LYS A 77 5.26 -10.49 -14.33
C LYS A 77 5.18 -11.11 -12.93
N SER A 78 4.83 -10.30 -11.96
CA SER A 78 4.82 -10.68 -10.55
C SER A 78 3.44 -10.98 -10.01
N TRP A 79 2.40 -10.78 -10.81
CA TRP A 79 1.01 -10.95 -10.38
C TRP A 79 0.33 -11.99 -11.28
N SER A 80 0.11 -13.19 -10.74
CA SER A 80 -0.55 -14.27 -11.46
C SER A 80 -2.05 -14.22 -11.20
N GLN A 81 -2.84 -14.15 -12.26
CA GLN A 81 -4.30 -14.12 -12.14
C GLN A 81 -4.94 -14.70 -13.40
N ALA A 82 -5.88 -15.61 -13.21
CA ALA A 82 -6.64 -16.24 -14.32
C ALA A 82 -5.73 -16.81 -15.42
N GLY A 83 -4.62 -17.45 -15.02
CA GLY A 83 -3.69 -18.07 -15.96
C GLY A 83 -2.78 -17.11 -16.70
N GLN A 84 -2.81 -15.82 -16.33
CA GLN A 84 -1.98 -14.78 -16.94
C GLN A 84 -1.05 -14.14 -15.93
N LEU A 85 0.06 -13.59 -16.41
CA LEU A 85 1.02 -12.88 -15.58
C LEU A 85 0.95 -11.38 -15.90
N PHE A 86 0.80 -10.58 -14.86
CA PHE A 86 0.74 -9.13 -14.96
C PHE A 86 1.89 -8.50 -14.18
N ASP A 87 2.26 -7.31 -14.57
CA ASP A 87 3.17 -6.50 -13.77
C ASP A 87 2.42 -5.93 -12.57
N SER A 88 3.15 -5.65 -11.49
CA SER A 88 2.57 -5.04 -10.30
C SER A 88 3.41 -3.88 -9.82
N VAL A 89 2.80 -3.04 -9.01
CA VAL A 89 3.47 -1.91 -8.37
C VAL A 89 3.34 -2.04 -6.86
N GLY A 90 4.37 -1.59 -6.16
CA GLY A 90 4.42 -1.65 -4.70
C GLY A 90 4.46 -0.26 -4.10
N TYR A 91 3.71 -0.08 -3.04
CA TYR A 91 3.61 1.17 -2.28
C TYR A 91 3.89 0.88 -0.82
N ALA A 92 4.45 1.86 -0.13
CA ALA A 92 4.75 1.69 1.29
C ALA A 92 4.69 2.99 2.06
N VAL A 93 4.51 2.85 3.37
CA VAL A 93 4.67 3.94 4.34
C VAL A 93 5.70 3.47 5.36
N ILE A 94 6.67 4.31 5.66
CA ILE A 94 7.59 4.06 6.76
C ILE A 94 7.08 4.75 8.03
N ARG A 95 7.34 4.13 9.19
CA ARG A 95 6.86 4.66 10.48
C ARG A 95 7.30 6.10 10.71
N GLU A 96 8.54 6.43 10.36
CA GLU A 96 9.06 7.79 10.54
C GLU A 96 8.20 8.83 9.82
N ASP A 97 7.79 8.53 8.58
CA ASP A 97 6.92 9.44 7.82
C ASP A 97 5.55 9.59 8.47
N TRP A 98 4.98 8.48 8.94
CA TRP A 98 3.67 8.50 9.60
C TRP A 98 3.73 9.31 10.89
N GLU A 99 4.75 9.09 11.72
CA GLU A 99 4.89 9.80 13.00
C GLU A 99 5.11 11.30 12.80
N ASN A 100 5.80 11.70 11.74
CA ASN A 100 6.11 13.09 11.46
C ASN A 100 5.17 13.73 10.43
N ASN A 101 4.15 12.99 9.99
CA ASN A 101 3.15 13.46 9.02
C ASN A 101 3.82 14.05 7.78
N LYS A 102 4.75 13.31 7.19
CA LYS A 102 5.50 13.75 6.01
C LYS A 102 5.70 12.60 5.02
N ILE A 103 6.15 12.91 3.83
CA ILE A 103 6.55 11.94 2.81
C ILE A 103 8.00 12.22 2.46
N THR A 104 8.88 11.21 2.64
CA THR A 104 10.26 11.35 2.21
C THR A 104 10.42 10.79 0.79
N PRO A 105 11.18 11.47 -0.08
CA PRO A 105 11.30 11.05 -1.47
C PRO A 105 12.21 9.83 -1.62
N ILE A 106 11.95 9.05 -2.68
CA ILE A 106 12.80 7.93 -3.08
C ILE A 106 13.98 8.47 -3.91
N PRO A 107 15.21 8.07 -3.62
CA PRO A 107 16.37 8.50 -4.41
C PRO A 107 16.47 7.66 -5.70
N TRP A 108 15.59 7.91 -6.66
CA TRP A 108 15.53 7.16 -7.91
C TRP A 108 16.79 7.28 -8.78
N THR A 109 17.70 8.17 -8.41
CA THR A 109 18.95 8.39 -9.15
C THR A 109 20.07 7.41 -8.78
N ILE A 110 19.84 6.52 -7.82
CA ILE A 110 20.85 5.49 -7.51
C ILE A 110 21.02 4.52 -8.67
N LYS A 111 22.23 4.00 -8.81
CA LYS A 111 22.59 3.06 -9.85
C LYS A 111 23.15 1.78 -9.25
#